data_e6f6e945409236287d384423a41232b2
#
_entry.id   e6f6e945409236287d384423a41232b2
#
_cell.length_a   1.000
_cell.length_b   1.000
_cell.length_c   1.000
_cell.angle_alpha   90.00
_cell.angle_beta   90.00
_cell.angle_gamma   90.00
#
_symmetry.space_group_name_H-M   'P 1'
#
loop_
_entity.id
_entity.type
_entity.pdbx_description
1 polymer ?
#
loop_
_entity_poly.entity_id
_entity_poly.type
_entity_poly.pdbx_seq_one_letter_code
_entity_poly.pdbx_strand_id
1 'polypeptide(L)'
;MLLVEDLTETQLLEDKLVHSERLASIGRLAAGVAHEIGNPITGIACLAQNLREEREGDGELTEISEQILDQTKRVSRIVQSLMSFAHSGSHLQALEPVCLSEVAQEAIGLLSLNRRSVEVEFFNLCDPAHWVEGDSQRLAQVLINLLSNARDASPPGGAIRVRSEASEHTVDLVVEDEGSGIPKAIMDQLFEPFFTTKDPGKGTGLGLALVYSIVEEHYGQITIESPTDHQREGGTRFRVTLPRHPGPTAEL
;
A
#
# COMPACT_ATOMS: atom_id res chain seq x y z
N MET A 1 28.69 6.38 41.79
CA MET A 1 28.85 6.46 40.34
C MET A 1 27.57 5.91 39.74
N LEU A 2 26.70 6.77 39.20
CA LEU A 2 25.45 6.33 38.52
C LEU A 2 25.85 6.06 37.08
N LEU A 3 25.66 4.81 36.62
CA LEU A 3 25.74 4.44 35.21
C LEU A 3 24.37 4.74 34.61
N VAL A 4 24.29 5.68 33.69
CA VAL A 4 23.10 5.95 32.89
C VAL A 4 23.37 5.34 31.50
N GLU A 5 22.69 4.25 31.18
CA GLU A 5 22.77 3.59 29.89
C GLU A 5 21.62 4.12 29.03
N ASP A 6 21.92 4.61 27.82
CA ASP A 6 20.91 5.04 26.86
C ASP A 6 20.37 3.78 26.12
N LEU A 7 19.18 3.34 26.52
CA LEU A 7 18.52 2.14 25.95
C LEU A 7 17.66 2.44 24.73
N THR A 8 17.64 3.68 24.24
CA THR A 8 16.72 4.12 23.17
C THR A 8 16.94 3.33 21.88
N GLU A 9 18.20 3.09 21.51
CA GLU A 9 18.55 2.34 20.31
C GLU A 9 18.22 0.84 20.45
N THR A 10 18.47 0.27 21.62
CA THR A 10 18.15 -1.13 21.92
C THR A 10 16.63 -1.37 21.91
N GLN A 11 15.87 -0.46 22.47
CA GLN A 11 14.42 -0.54 22.54
C GLN A 11 13.80 -0.39 21.14
N LEU A 12 14.33 0.51 20.30
CA LEU A 12 13.92 0.67 18.91
C LEU A 12 14.19 -0.59 18.07
N LEU A 13 15.32 -1.25 18.31
CA LEU A 13 15.68 -2.51 17.64
C LEU A 13 14.80 -3.69 18.11
N GLU A 14 14.48 -3.75 19.40
CA GLU A 14 13.56 -4.76 19.95
C GLU A 14 12.15 -4.59 19.37
N ASP A 15 11.64 -3.38 19.29
CA ASP A 15 10.32 -3.10 18.71
C ASP A 15 10.28 -3.47 17.22
N LYS A 16 11.34 -3.18 16.47
CA LYS A 16 11.48 -3.60 15.07
C LYS A 16 11.51 -5.12 14.91
N LEU A 17 12.25 -5.82 15.78
CA LEU A 17 12.31 -7.28 15.77
C LEU A 17 10.95 -7.91 16.04
N VAL A 18 10.24 -7.45 17.07
CA VAL A 18 8.89 -7.93 17.43
C VAL A 18 7.92 -7.68 16.28
N HIS A 19 7.99 -6.51 15.64
CA HIS A 19 7.15 -6.19 14.49
C HIS A 19 7.45 -7.11 13.31
N SER A 20 8.71 -7.30 12.96
CA SER A 20 9.17 -8.19 11.89
C SER A 20 8.78 -9.67 12.14
N GLU A 21 8.91 -10.17 13.38
CA GLU A 21 8.48 -11.53 13.73
C GLU A 21 6.97 -11.72 13.61
N ARG A 22 6.17 -10.73 14.02
CA ARG A 22 4.71 -10.74 13.83
C ARG A 22 4.35 -10.79 12.35
N LEU A 23 4.99 -9.95 11.53
CA LEU A 23 4.79 -9.93 10.07
C LEU A 23 5.14 -11.29 9.44
N ALA A 24 6.29 -11.86 9.79
CA ALA A 24 6.73 -13.16 9.27
C ALA A 24 5.82 -14.32 9.69
N SER A 25 5.28 -14.29 10.92
CA SER A 25 4.34 -15.30 11.41
C SER A 25 2.99 -15.24 10.69
N ILE A 26 2.45 -14.03 10.53
CA ILE A 26 1.21 -13.80 9.79
C ILE A 26 1.41 -14.19 8.31
N GLY A 27 2.54 -13.84 7.72
CA GLY A 27 2.88 -14.18 6.34
C GLY A 27 2.85 -15.68 6.06
N ARG A 28 3.47 -16.49 6.91
CA ARG A 28 3.49 -17.96 6.75
C ARG A 28 2.10 -18.60 6.84
N LEU A 29 1.25 -18.14 7.76
CA LEU A 29 -0.13 -18.63 7.89
C LEU A 29 -1.00 -18.14 6.74
N ALA A 30 -0.78 -16.93 6.29
CA ALA A 30 -1.55 -16.27 5.28
C ALA A 30 -1.52 -16.97 3.92
N ALA A 31 -0.36 -17.45 3.48
CA ALA A 31 -0.21 -18.14 2.19
C ALA A 31 -1.07 -19.41 2.10
N GLY A 32 -1.07 -20.24 3.15
CA GLY A 32 -1.89 -21.46 3.20
C GLY A 32 -3.39 -21.15 3.23
N VAL A 33 -3.80 -20.26 4.13
CA VAL A 33 -5.21 -19.86 4.29
C VAL A 33 -5.75 -19.18 3.03
N ALA A 34 -4.94 -18.34 2.38
CA ALA A 34 -5.34 -17.64 1.17
C ALA A 34 -5.62 -18.61 0.00
N HIS A 35 -4.79 -19.63 -0.17
CA HIS A 35 -5.01 -20.64 -1.20
C HIS A 35 -6.26 -21.48 -0.95
N GLU A 36 -6.48 -21.89 0.32
CA GLU A 36 -7.65 -22.69 0.71
C GLU A 36 -8.97 -21.90 0.68
N ILE A 37 -8.95 -20.58 0.89
CA ILE A 37 -10.14 -19.71 0.78
C ILE A 37 -10.39 -19.29 -0.67
N GLY A 38 -9.36 -19.04 -1.45
CA GLY A 38 -9.49 -18.59 -2.84
C GLY A 38 -10.26 -19.56 -3.72
N ASN A 39 -10.06 -20.87 -3.53
CA ASN A 39 -10.70 -21.92 -4.32
C ASN A 39 -12.25 -21.94 -4.15
N PRO A 40 -12.84 -22.05 -2.93
CA PRO A 40 -14.29 -22.04 -2.76
C PRO A 40 -14.92 -20.70 -3.17
N ILE A 41 -14.22 -19.58 -2.96
CA ILE A 41 -14.72 -18.27 -3.38
C ILE A 41 -14.84 -18.18 -4.91
N THR A 42 -13.90 -18.71 -5.66
CA THR A 42 -13.98 -18.81 -7.12
C THR A 42 -15.18 -19.66 -7.54
N GLY A 43 -15.43 -20.78 -6.86
CA GLY A 43 -16.60 -21.61 -7.09
C GLY A 43 -17.93 -20.89 -6.85
N ILE A 44 -18.05 -20.14 -5.75
CA ILE A 44 -19.24 -19.35 -5.43
C ILE A 44 -19.46 -18.24 -6.48
N ALA A 45 -18.39 -17.57 -6.92
CA ALA A 45 -18.47 -16.55 -7.96
C ALA A 45 -19.00 -17.14 -9.30
N CYS A 46 -18.48 -18.31 -9.72
CA CYS A 46 -18.96 -19.00 -10.91
C CYS A 46 -20.45 -19.39 -10.82
N LEU A 47 -20.90 -19.91 -9.67
CA LEU A 47 -22.30 -20.27 -9.46
C LEU A 47 -23.22 -19.04 -9.49
N ALA A 48 -22.82 -17.93 -8.89
CA ALA A 48 -23.57 -16.69 -8.92
C ALA A 48 -23.65 -16.10 -10.34
N GLN A 49 -22.57 -16.21 -11.12
CA GLN A 49 -22.53 -15.77 -12.51
C GLN A 49 -23.45 -16.60 -13.39
N ASN A 50 -23.44 -17.92 -13.25
CA ASN A 50 -24.35 -18.82 -13.98
C ASN A 50 -25.82 -18.53 -13.64
N LEU A 51 -26.15 -18.31 -12.36
CA LEU A 51 -27.49 -17.93 -11.92
C LEU A 51 -27.97 -16.63 -12.59
N ARG A 52 -27.10 -15.65 -12.71
CA ARG A 52 -27.41 -14.38 -13.36
C ARG A 52 -27.69 -14.55 -14.87
N GLU A 53 -26.87 -15.40 -15.53
CA GLU A 53 -26.97 -15.65 -16.97
C GLU A 53 -28.21 -16.51 -17.33
N GLU A 54 -28.52 -17.53 -16.50
CA GLU A 54 -29.66 -18.43 -16.74
C GLU A 54 -31.02 -17.78 -16.45
N ARG A 55 -31.09 -16.73 -15.69
CA ARG A 55 -32.31 -16.06 -15.23
C ARG A 55 -32.37 -14.58 -15.62
N GLU A 56 -31.84 -14.23 -16.78
CA GLU A 56 -31.98 -12.91 -17.37
C GLU A 56 -33.47 -12.52 -17.48
N GLY A 57 -33.90 -11.52 -16.70
CA GLY A 57 -35.29 -11.04 -16.63
C GLY A 57 -35.99 -11.22 -15.28
N ASP A 58 -35.40 -11.97 -14.32
CA ASP A 58 -35.83 -12.03 -12.94
C ASP A 58 -35.02 -11.03 -12.10
N GLY A 59 -35.60 -9.85 -11.86
CA GLY A 59 -34.89 -8.74 -11.21
C GLY A 59 -34.39 -9.08 -9.81
N GLU A 60 -35.12 -9.88 -9.03
CA GLU A 60 -34.76 -10.27 -7.67
C GLU A 60 -33.53 -11.21 -7.64
N LEU A 61 -33.54 -12.22 -8.55
CA LEU A 61 -32.43 -13.16 -8.70
C LEU A 61 -31.15 -12.46 -9.23
N THR A 62 -31.32 -11.51 -10.14
CA THR A 62 -30.19 -10.71 -10.64
C THR A 62 -29.55 -9.89 -9.53
N GLU A 63 -30.35 -9.23 -8.69
CA GLU A 63 -29.84 -8.44 -7.55
C GLU A 63 -29.11 -9.32 -6.52
N ILE A 64 -29.68 -10.48 -6.18
CA ILE A 64 -29.03 -11.44 -5.26
C ILE A 64 -27.70 -11.95 -5.86
N SER A 65 -27.67 -12.27 -7.14
CA SER A 65 -26.45 -12.72 -7.82
C SER A 65 -25.37 -11.64 -7.84
N GLU A 66 -25.71 -10.38 -8.05
CA GLU A 66 -24.79 -9.25 -7.99
C GLU A 66 -24.23 -9.05 -6.58
N GLN A 67 -25.06 -9.17 -5.55
CA GLN A 67 -24.63 -9.10 -4.16
C GLN A 67 -23.64 -10.24 -3.82
N ILE A 68 -23.89 -11.46 -4.26
CA ILE A 68 -22.96 -12.59 -4.07
C ILE A 68 -21.63 -12.31 -4.79
N LEU A 69 -21.68 -11.85 -6.05
CA LEU A 69 -20.48 -11.50 -6.82
C LEU A 69 -19.65 -10.39 -6.15
N ASP A 70 -20.30 -9.41 -5.56
CA ASP A 70 -19.60 -8.33 -4.86
C ASP A 70 -18.93 -8.83 -3.56
N GLN A 71 -19.61 -9.73 -2.82
CA GLN A 71 -18.98 -10.37 -1.64
C GLN A 71 -17.80 -11.28 -2.04
N THR A 72 -17.90 -12.03 -3.12
CA THR A 72 -16.79 -12.87 -3.60
C THR A 72 -15.60 -12.04 -4.06
N LYS A 73 -15.83 -10.94 -4.78
CA LYS A 73 -14.77 -9.96 -5.14
C LYS A 73 -14.10 -9.36 -3.91
N ARG A 74 -14.89 -9.08 -2.86
CA ARG A 74 -14.39 -8.56 -1.59
C ARG A 74 -13.46 -9.57 -0.91
N VAL A 75 -13.89 -10.82 -0.76
CA VAL A 75 -13.06 -11.87 -0.14
C VAL A 75 -11.81 -12.11 -0.98
N SER A 76 -11.91 -12.15 -2.31
CA SER A 76 -10.76 -12.29 -3.20
C SER A 76 -9.72 -11.18 -3.00
N ARG A 77 -10.15 -9.92 -2.81
CA ARG A 77 -9.24 -8.81 -2.49
C ARG A 77 -8.52 -8.99 -1.14
N ILE A 78 -9.24 -9.45 -0.12
CA ILE A 78 -8.65 -9.75 1.19
C ILE A 78 -7.59 -10.85 1.06
N VAL A 79 -7.94 -11.93 0.36
CA VAL A 79 -7.04 -13.06 0.10
C VAL A 79 -5.79 -12.62 -0.67
N GLN A 80 -5.95 -11.82 -1.72
CA GLN A 80 -4.83 -11.28 -2.48
C GLN A 80 -3.91 -10.37 -1.65
N SER A 81 -4.51 -9.50 -0.81
CA SER A 81 -3.74 -8.66 0.11
C SER A 81 -2.95 -9.50 1.10
N LEU A 82 -3.55 -10.58 1.60
CA LEU A 82 -2.93 -11.52 2.51
C LEU A 82 -1.78 -12.31 1.84
N MET A 83 -1.98 -12.74 0.58
CA MET A 83 -0.94 -13.40 -0.24
C MET A 83 0.23 -12.47 -0.52
N SER A 84 -0.03 -11.23 -0.94
CA SER A 84 1.01 -10.23 -1.19
C SER A 84 1.83 -9.98 0.08
N PHE A 85 1.16 -9.93 1.23
CA PHE A 85 1.80 -9.80 2.53
C PHE A 85 2.62 -11.03 2.91
N ALA A 86 2.14 -12.25 2.65
CA ALA A 86 2.83 -13.50 2.95
C ALA A 86 4.12 -13.69 2.14
N HIS A 87 4.16 -13.20 0.89
CA HIS A 87 5.32 -13.29 0.02
C HIS A 87 6.37 -12.20 0.27
N SER A 88 6.07 -11.23 1.15
CA SER A 88 6.99 -10.14 1.50
C SER A 88 8.28 -10.59 2.22
N GLY A 89 8.44 -11.83 2.60
CA GLY A 89 9.64 -12.32 3.30
C GLY A 89 10.47 -13.37 2.55
N SER A 90 10.10 -13.77 1.33
CA SER A 90 10.65 -15.02 0.78
C SER A 90 11.56 -14.89 -0.45
N HIS A 91 11.60 -13.77 -1.15
CA HIS A 91 12.53 -13.56 -2.27
C HIS A 91 12.86 -12.08 -2.44
N LEU A 92 13.99 -11.64 -1.91
CA LEU A 92 14.72 -10.50 -2.47
C LEU A 92 15.17 -10.96 -3.87
N GLN A 93 14.45 -10.57 -4.92
CA GLN A 93 15.07 -10.50 -6.24
C GLN A 93 16.26 -9.53 -6.12
N ALA A 94 17.29 -9.75 -6.92
CA ALA A 94 18.42 -8.83 -6.90
C ALA A 94 17.89 -7.40 -7.07
N LEU A 95 18.25 -6.52 -6.12
CA LEU A 95 17.87 -5.12 -6.23
C LEU A 95 18.53 -4.54 -7.48
N GLU A 96 17.78 -3.82 -8.28
CA GLU A 96 18.21 -3.24 -9.54
C GLU A 96 18.00 -1.71 -9.52
N PRO A 97 18.68 -0.95 -10.40
CA PRO A 97 18.39 0.47 -10.52
C PRO A 97 16.97 0.73 -10.99
N VAL A 98 16.18 1.45 -10.19
CA VAL A 98 14.77 1.75 -10.45
C VAL A 98 14.57 3.26 -10.54
N CYS A 99 13.95 3.72 -11.63
CA CYS A 99 13.55 5.11 -11.82
C CYS A 99 12.21 5.36 -11.11
N LEU A 100 12.20 6.21 -10.09
CA LEU A 100 10.98 6.50 -9.31
C LEU A 100 9.88 7.17 -10.14
N SER A 101 10.25 7.97 -11.15
CA SER A 101 9.27 8.60 -12.03
C SER A 101 8.51 7.59 -12.88
N GLU A 102 9.17 6.54 -13.35
CA GLU A 102 8.54 5.47 -14.15
C GLU A 102 7.59 4.64 -13.28
N VAL A 103 8.03 4.26 -12.07
CA VAL A 103 7.20 3.52 -11.11
C VAL A 103 5.96 4.33 -10.71
N ALA A 104 6.13 5.64 -10.50
CA ALA A 104 5.01 6.52 -10.18
C ALA A 104 4.01 6.62 -11.35
N GLN A 105 4.51 6.71 -12.57
CA GLN A 105 3.67 6.75 -13.78
C GLN A 105 2.87 5.46 -13.95
N GLU A 106 3.49 4.31 -13.75
CA GLU A 106 2.83 3.00 -13.81
C GLU A 106 1.73 2.88 -12.75
N ALA A 107 2.03 3.19 -11.49
CA ALA A 107 1.07 3.11 -10.39
C ALA A 107 -0.14 4.03 -10.60
N ILE A 108 0.08 5.26 -11.06
CA ILE A 108 -0.98 6.21 -11.41
C ILE A 108 -1.81 5.67 -12.59
N GLY A 109 -1.16 5.12 -13.61
CA GLY A 109 -1.83 4.52 -14.77
C GLY A 109 -2.80 3.41 -14.35
N LEU A 110 -2.36 2.49 -13.51
CA LEU A 110 -3.18 1.37 -13.03
C LEU A 110 -4.40 1.86 -12.22
N LEU A 111 -4.22 2.87 -11.36
CA LEU A 111 -5.32 3.43 -10.57
C LEU A 111 -6.32 4.23 -11.41
N SER A 112 -5.87 4.87 -12.47
CA SER A 112 -6.71 5.67 -13.37
C SER A 112 -7.62 4.82 -14.26
N LEU A 113 -7.30 3.56 -14.51
CA LEU A 113 -8.16 2.63 -15.24
C LEU A 113 -9.43 2.27 -14.48
N ASN A 114 -9.44 2.43 -13.17
CA ASN A 114 -10.56 2.03 -12.31
C ASN A 114 -11.52 3.20 -12.05
N ARG A 115 -12.38 3.53 -13.04
CA ARG A 115 -13.31 4.68 -13.03
C ARG A 115 -14.45 4.62 -12.00
N ARG A 116 -14.51 3.63 -11.10
CA ARG A 116 -15.61 3.46 -10.12
C ARG A 116 -15.41 4.16 -8.78
N SER A 117 -14.38 4.96 -8.64
CA SER A 117 -14.06 5.66 -7.38
C SER A 117 -14.09 7.18 -7.56
N VAL A 118 -14.04 7.89 -6.44
CA VAL A 118 -14.00 9.36 -6.34
C VAL A 118 -13.06 9.93 -7.42
N GLU A 119 -13.55 10.90 -8.18
CA GLU A 119 -12.74 11.62 -9.16
C GLU A 119 -11.70 12.46 -8.42
N VAL A 120 -10.44 12.04 -8.46
CA VAL A 120 -9.28 12.77 -7.96
C VAL A 120 -8.29 12.97 -9.10
N GLU A 121 -7.46 14.00 -8.97
CA GLU A 121 -6.40 14.27 -9.94
C GLU A 121 -5.06 13.78 -9.41
N PHE A 122 -4.35 12.94 -10.18
CA PHE A 122 -3.02 12.45 -9.85
C PHE A 122 -1.95 13.23 -10.61
N PHE A 123 -0.94 13.70 -9.89
CA PHE A 123 0.20 14.42 -10.45
C PHE A 123 1.50 13.66 -10.17
N ASN A 124 2.19 13.23 -11.23
CA ASN A 124 3.55 12.72 -11.14
C ASN A 124 4.54 13.88 -11.29
N LEU A 125 5.16 14.25 -10.20
CA LEU A 125 6.15 15.33 -10.09
C LEU A 125 7.53 14.77 -9.71
N CYS A 126 7.75 13.46 -9.93
CA CYS A 126 9.05 12.83 -9.69
C CYS A 126 10.04 13.24 -10.77
N ASP A 127 11.27 13.54 -10.35
CA ASP A 127 12.37 13.82 -11.28
C ASP A 127 12.84 12.49 -11.90
N PRO A 128 12.92 12.38 -13.26
CA PRO A 128 13.44 11.20 -13.94
C PRO A 128 14.92 10.88 -13.64
N ALA A 129 15.66 11.81 -13.08
CA ALA A 129 17.04 11.62 -12.64
C ALA A 129 17.15 10.94 -11.25
N HIS A 130 16.04 10.70 -10.56
CA HIS A 130 16.01 10.08 -9.24
C HIS A 130 15.85 8.57 -9.34
N TRP A 131 16.95 7.87 -9.08
CA TRP A 131 17.07 6.43 -9.10
C TRP A 131 17.33 5.89 -7.70
N VAL A 132 16.76 4.73 -7.41
CA VAL A 132 16.99 3.97 -6.17
C VAL A 132 17.40 2.54 -6.50
N GLU A 133 18.03 1.86 -5.55
CA GLU A 133 18.27 0.43 -5.63
C GLU A 133 17.03 -0.30 -5.10
N GLY A 134 16.36 -1.11 -5.95
CA GLY A 134 15.10 -1.71 -5.54
C GLY A 134 14.51 -2.72 -6.51
N ASP A 135 13.35 -3.22 -6.14
CA ASP A 135 12.45 -4.01 -6.97
C ASP A 135 11.31 -3.12 -7.46
N SER A 136 11.23 -2.90 -8.78
CA SER A 136 10.25 -2.00 -9.39
C SER A 136 8.81 -2.40 -9.10
N GLN A 137 8.49 -3.71 -9.08
CA GLN A 137 7.15 -4.22 -8.82
C GLN A 137 6.74 -4.00 -7.36
N ARG A 138 7.69 -4.19 -6.44
CA ARG A 138 7.48 -3.95 -5.00
C ARG A 138 7.31 -2.46 -4.73
N LEU A 139 8.11 -1.60 -5.33
CA LEU A 139 7.97 -0.15 -5.20
C LEU A 139 6.68 0.36 -5.86
N ALA A 140 6.25 -0.22 -6.99
CA ALA A 140 4.92 0.05 -7.56
C ALA A 140 3.80 -0.34 -6.58
N GLN A 141 3.93 -1.48 -5.89
CA GLN A 141 2.96 -1.89 -4.87
C GLN A 141 2.90 -0.91 -3.69
N VAL A 142 4.04 -0.36 -3.24
CA VAL A 142 4.08 0.73 -2.24
C VAL A 142 3.24 1.90 -2.72
N LEU A 143 3.50 2.40 -3.94
CA LEU A 143 2.78 3.53 -4.50
C LEU A 143 1.29 3.26 -4.69
N ILE A 144 0.90 2.09 -5.20
CA ILE A 144 -0.51 1.70 -5.36
C ILE A 144 -1.24 1.74 -4.01
N ASN A 145 -0.64 1.24 -2.93
CA ASN A 145 -1.24 1.27 -1.60
C ASN A 145 -1.37 2.71 -1.07
N LEU A 146 -0.32 3.52 -1.17
CA LEU A 146 -0.34 4.91 -0.71
C LEU A 146 -1.33 5.76 -1.51
N LEU A 147 -1.29 5.68 -2.84
CA LEU A 147 -2.19 6.41 -3.74
C LEU A 147 -3.66 5.99 -3.58
N SER A 148 -3.92 4.70 -3.36
CA SER A 148 -5.27 4.21 -3.08
C SER A 148 -5.80 4.76 -1.75
N ASN A 149 -4.98 4.81 -0.72
CA ASN A 149 -5.35 5.40 0.57
C ASN A 149 -5.58 6.92 0.44
N ALA A 150 -4.71 7.62 -0.27
CA ALA A 150 -4.86 9.04 -0.58
C ALA A 150 -6.17 9.34 -1.31
N ARG A 151 -6.51 8.54 -2.34
CA ARG A 151 -7.76 8.66 -3.08
C ARG A 151 -8.98 8.43 -2.20
N ASP A 152 -8.95 7.41 -1.34
CA ASP A 152 -10.08 7.09 -0.46
C ASP A 152 -10.31 8.16 0.61
N ALA A 153 -9.27 8.93 0.99
CA ALA A 153 -9.33 10.01 1.97
C ALA A 153 -9.65 11.37 1.34
N SER A 154 -9.43 11.54 0.05
CA SER A 154 -9.57 12.84 -0.65
C SER A 154 -11.01 13.15 -1.02
N PRO A 155 -11.39 14.44 -1.00
CA PRO A 155 -12.69 14.88 -1.53
C PRO A 155 -12.73 14.76 -3.06
N PRO A 156 -13.93 14.74 -3.67
CA PRO A 156 -14.05 14.81 -5.14
C PRO A 156 -13.35 16.05 -5.70
N GLY A 157 -12.54 15.86 -6.75
CA GLY A 157 -11.71 16.90 -7.35
C GLY A 157 -10.42 17.21 -6.57
N GLY A 158 -10.13 16.47 -5.50
CA GLY A 158 -8.88 16.63 -4.73
C GLY A 158 -7.64 16.21 -5.52
N ALA A 159 -6.52 16.88 -5.24
CA ALA A 159 -5.22 16.60 -5.88
C ALA A 159 -4.37 15.66 -5.02
N ILE A 160 -3.79 14.65 -5.68
CA ILE A 160 -2.82 13.74 -5.09
C ILE A 160 -1.51 13.90 -5.85
N ARG A 161 -0.44 14.24 -5.13
CA ARG A 161 0.87 14.56 -5.72
C ARG A 161 1.89 13.51 -5.29
N VAL A 162 2.59 12.95 -6.29
CA VAL A 162 3.76 12.10 -6.07
C VAL A 162 4.98 12.89 -6.50
N ARG A 163 5.95 13.08 -5.62
CA ARG A 163 7.19 13.77 -5.93
C ARG A 163 8.39 13.03 -5.37
N SER A 164 9.57 13.28 -5.93
CA SER A 164 10.83 12.76 -5.43
C SER A 164 11.79 13.89 -5.09
N GLU A 165 12.53 13.73 -3.99
CA GLU A 165 13.52 14.70 -3.50
C GLU A 165 14.82 13.93 -3.24
N ALA A 166 15.91 14.28 -3.92
CA ALA A 166 17.19 13.59 -3.73
C ALA A 166 18.12 14.34 -2.78
N SER A 167 18.80 13.57 -1.93
CA SER A 167 19.96 14.00 -1.17
C SER A 167 21.24 13.35 -1.74
N GLU A 168 22.36 13.47 -1.02
CA GLU A 168 23.62 12.84 -1.39
C GLU A 168 23.52 11.30 -1.43
N HIS A 169 22.85 10.69 -0.43
CA HIS A 169 22.82 9.25 -0.21
C HIS A 169 21.44 8.61 -0.32
N THR A 170 20.38 9.43 -0.31
CA THR A 170 18.99 8.94 -0.31
C THR A 170 18.12 9.68 -1.31
N VAL A 171 17.01 9.05 -1.69
CA VAL A 171 15.91 9.69 -2.40
C VAL A 171 14.65 9.51 -1.57
N ASP A 172 13.94 10.60 -1.32
CA ASP A 172 12.62 10.61 -0.73
C ASP A 172 11.56 10.52 -1.82
N LEU A 173 10.70 9.51 -1.74
CA LEU A 173 9.47 9.40 -2.49
C LEU A 173 8.32 9.90 -1.61
N VAL A 174 7.66 10.97 -2.03
CA VAL A 174 6.65 11.65 -1.22
C VAL A 174 5.29 11.54 -1.90
N VAL A 175 4.29 11.03 -1.19
CA VAL A 175 2.89 11.00 -1.61
C VAL A 175 2.10 11.95 -0.71
N GLU A 176 1.44 12.93 -1.30
CA GLU A 176 0.69 13.97 -0.58
C GLU A 176 -0.73 14.07 -1.10
N ASP A 177 -1.71 14.08 -0.19
CA ASP A 177 -3.13 14.24 -0.48
C ASP A 177 -3.73 15.47 0.22
N GLU A 178 -4.91 15.86 -0.25
CA GLU A 178 -5.74 16.93 0.32
C GLU A 178 -6.96 16.34 1.10
N GLY A 179 -6.78 15.14 1.66
CA GLY A 179 -7.81 14.40 2.35
C GLY A 179 -8.12 14.91 3.76
N SER A 180 -8.89 14.09 4.50
CA SER A 180 -9.33 14.42 5.86
C SER A 180 -8.19 14.44 6.90
N GLY A 181 -7.01 13.96 6.53
CA GLY A 181 -5.89 13.77 7.47
C GLY A 181 -6.05 12.55 8.37
N ILE A 182 -5.03 12.35 9.22
CA ILE A 182 -4.96 11.22 10.15
C ILE A 182 -4.89 11.75 11.59
N PRO A 183 -5.82 11.33 12.48
CA PRO A 183 -5.79 11.72 13.89
C PRO A 183 -4.52 11.21 14.59
N LYS A 184 -3.89 12.04 15.42
CA LYS A 184 -2.66 11.69 16.16
C LYS A 184 -2.82 10.42 17.01
N ALA A 185 -4.01 10.18 17.56
CA ALA A 185 -4.29 9.04 18.44
C ALA A 185 -4.12 7.66 17.77
N ILE A 186 -4.11 7.60 16.44
CA ILE A 186 -4.00 6.35 15.70
C ILE A 186 -2.70 6.23 14.88
N MET A 187 -1.83 7.24 14.89
CA MET A 187 -0.61 7.27 14.08
C MET A 187 0.30 6.07 14.36
N ASP A 188 0.46 5.69 15.62
CA ASP A 188 1.33 4.58 16.02
C ASP A 188 0.79 3.20 15.59
N GLN A 189 -0.50 3.10 15.27
CA GLN A 189 -1.17 1.86 14.89
C GLN A 189 -1.32 1.69 13.37
N LEU A 190 -0.99 2.72 12.57
CA LEU A 190 -1.25 2.72 11.12
C LEU A 190 -0.55 1.60 10.35
N PHE A 191 0.59 1.15 10.84
CA PHE A 191 1.37 0.07 10.24
C PHE A 191 1.07 -1.30 10.88
N GLU A 192 0.19 -1.36 11.88
CA GLU A 192 -0.23 -2.65 12.45
C GLU A 192 -1.09 -3.42 11.44
N PRO A 193 -0.82 -4.72 11.22
CA PRO A 193 -1.65 -5.56 10.37
C PRO A 193 -3.11 -5.59 10.84
N PHE A 194 -4.04 -5.51 9.88
CA PHE A 194 -5.48 -5.49 10.07
C PHE A 194 -6.04 -4.21 10.71
N PHE A 195 -5.22 -3.24 11.04
CA PHE A 195 -5.70 -1.94 11.50
C PHE A 195 -6.34 -1.15 10.36
N THR A 196 -7.57 -0.70 10.54
CA THR A 196 -8.30 0.10 9.55
C THR A 196 -9.35 0.97 10.22
N THR A 197 -9.48 2.21 9.76
CA THR A 197 -10.56 3.13 10.14
C THR A 197 -11.70 3.15 9.12
N LYS A 198 -11.56 2.41 8.02
CA LYS A 198 -12.59 2.29 6.98
C LYS A 198 -13.73 1.38 7.46
N ASP A 199 -14.93 1.62 6.93
CA ASP A 199 -16.10 0.78 7.22
C ASP A 199 -15.80 -0.71 7.02
N PRO A 200 -16.49 -1.59 7.77
CA PRO A 200 -16.32 -3.03 7.61
C PRO A 200 -16.45 -3.46 6.13
N GLY A 201 -15.35 -3.97 5.59
CA GLY A 201 -15.26 -4.46 4.22
C GLY A 201 -14.77 -3.50 3.15
N LYS A 202 -14.53 -2.26 3.46
CA LYS A 202 -13.90 -1.30 2.55
C LYS A 202 -12.37 -1.26 2.69
N GLY A 203 -11.83 -1.68 3.84
CA GLY A 203 -10.39 -1.78 4.08
C GLY A 203 -10.01 -3.16 4.60
N THR A 204 -8.83 -3.66 4.19
CA THR A 204 -8.25 -4.92 4.70
C THR A 204 -7.35 -4.70 5.92
N GLY A 205 -6.89 -3.46 6.14
CA GLY A 205 -5.89 -3.12 7.15
C GLY A 205 -4.49 -3.69 6.88
N LEU A 206 -4.23 -4.24 5.69
CA LEU A 206 -2.94 -4.83 5.34
C LEU A 206 -2.08 -3.92 4.45
N GLY A 207 -2.68 -2.90 3.82
CA GLY A 207 -1.99 -2.07 2.84
C GLY A 207 -0.79 -1.32 3.40
N LEU A 208 -0.94 -0.63 4.55
CA LEU A 208 0.17 0.12 5.17
C LEU A 208 1.18 -0.81 5.84
N ALA A 209 0.77 -1.92 6.42
CA ALA A 209 1.68 -2.94 6.94
C ALA A 209 2.57 -3.52 5.82
N LEU A 210 2.01 -3.75 4.62
CA LEU A 210 2.76 -4.17 3.45
C LEU A 210 3.72 -3.08 2.96
N VAL A 211 3.29 -1.82 2.95
CA VAL A 211 4.18 -0.68 2.62
C VAL A 211 5.38 -0.66 3.55
N TYR A 212 5.14 -0.78 4.86
CA TYR A 212 6.21 -0.81 5.86
C TYR A 212 7.21 -1.95 5.60
N SER A 213 6.71 -3.18 5.38
CA SER A 213 7.55 -4.35 5.09
C SER A 213 8.40 -4.15 3.83
N ILE A 214 7.79 -3.68 2.73
CA ILE A 214 8.52 -3.45 1.48
C ILE A 214 9.59 -2.37 1.66
N VAL A 215 9.29 -1.28 2.34
CA VAL A 215 10.26 -0.20 2.59
C VAL A 215 11.44 -0.69 3.42
N GLU A 216 11.20 -1.49 4.47
CA GLU A 216 12.29 -2.12 5.25
C GLU A 216 13.14 -3.08 4.43
N GLU A 217 12.54 -3.90 3.55
CA GLU A 217 13.27 -4.78 2.63
C GLU A 217 14.17 -4.01 1.66
N HIS A 218 13.83 -2.76 1.36
CA HIS A 218 14.63 -1.85 0.54
C HIS A 218 15.59 -0.99 1.36
N TYR A 219 15.85 -1.35 2.63
CA TYR A 219 16.70 -0.58 3.55
C TYR A 219 16.26 0.88 3.71
N GLY A 220 14.97 1.14 3.53
CA GLY A 220 14.36 2.46 3.60
C GLY A 220 13.71 2.75 4.94
N GLN A 221 13.11 3.93 5.01
CA GLN A 221 12.31 4.38 6.14
C GLN A 221 11.04 5.05 5.64
N ILE A 222 9.93 4.89 6.36
CA ILE A 222 8.68 5.60 6.09
C ILE A 222 8.32 6.52 7.25
N THR A 223 7.92 7.74 6.93
CA THR A 223 7.41 8.72 7.90
C THR A 223 6.08 9.32 7.41
N ILE A 224 5.29 9.83 8.37
CA ILE A 224 3.95 10.37 8.12
C ILE A 224 3.87 11.75 8.74
N GLU A 225 3.34 12.70 7.99
CA GLU A 225 2.98 14.03 8.46
C GLU A 225 1.49 14.28 8.18
N SER A 226 0.69 14.51 9.23
CA SER A 226 -0.71 14.85 9.11
C SER A 226 -1.16 15.63 10.37
N PRO A 227 -1.86 16.77 10.20
CA PRO A 227 -2.14 17.45 8.92
C PRO A 227 -0.88 18.02 8.27
N THR A 228 -0.87 18.14 6.94
CA THR A 228 0.27 18.65 6.15
C THR A 228 0.41 20.16 6.20
N ASP A 229 -0.67 20.87 6.52
CA ASP A 229 -0.71 22.32 6.64
C ASP A 229 -1.34 22.70 7.98
N HIS A 230 -0.60 23.43 8.81
CA HIS A 230 -1.10 23.95 10.11
C HIS A 230 -2.26 24.94 9.96
N GLN A 231 -2.52 25.47 8.77
CA GLN A 231 -3.64 26.35 8.44
C GLN A 231 -4.86 25.60 7.91
N ARG A 232 -4.71 24.33 7.46
CA ARG A 232 -5.79 23.45 7.03
C ARG A 232 -5.85 22.24 7.96
N GLU A 233 -7.03 21.94 8.49
CA GLU A 233 -7.25 20.76 9.35
C GLU A 233 -7.31 19.45 8.54
N GLY A 234 -6.41 19.24 7.55
CA GLY A 234 -6.47 18.09 6.69
C GLY A 234 -5.19 17.82 5.91
N GLY A 235 -5.26 16.81 5.03
CA GLY A 235 -4.15 16.34 4.22
C GLY A 235 -3.21 15.38 4.94
N THR A 236 -2.62 14.48 4.16
CA THR A 236 -1.59 13.54 4.65
C THR A 236 -0.42 13.53 3.69
N ARG A 237 0.78 13.45 4.25
CA ARG A 237 2.03 13.26 3.52
C ARG A 237 2.73 12.02 4.04
N PHE A 238 2.89 11.04 3.17
CA PHE A 238 3.78 9.91 3.39
C PHE A 238 5.10 10.19 2.70
N ARG A 239 6.20 9.99 3.43
CA ARG A 239 7.57 10.11 2.91
C ARG A 239 8.25 8.77 3.07
N VAL A 240 8.68 8.18 1.96
CA VAL A 240 9.47 6.95 1.89
C VAL A 240 10.88 7.33 1.48
N THR A 241 11.83 7.17 2.39
CA THR A 241 13.26 7.44 2.16
C THR A 241 13.95 6.16 1.76
N LEU A 242 14.60 6.13 0.60
CA LEU A 242 15.27 4.95 0.03
C LEU A 242 16.74 5.26 -0.28
N PRO A 243 17.65 4.27 -0.25
CA PRO A 243 19.03 4.42 -0.69
C PRO A 243 19.09 4.88 -2.16
N ARG A 244 19.90 5.90 -2.42
CA ARG A 244 20.05 6.46 -3.76
C ARG A 244 20.94 5.59 -4.63
N HIS A 245 20.50 5.33 -5.86
CA HIS A 245 21.34 4.78 -6.93
C HIS A 245 21.74 5.89 -7.91
N PRO A 246 22.98 5.91 -8.45
CA PRO A 246 23.42 6.95 -9.40
C PRO A 246 22.69 6.93 -10.75
N GLY A 247 21.87 5.92 -10.98
CA GLY A 247 21.21 5.67 -12.26
C GLY A 247 22.10 4.85 -13.21
N PRO A 248 21.57 4.42 -14.36
CA PRO A 248 22.36 3.76 -15.37
C PRO A 248 23.41 4.74 -15.91
N THR A 249 24.66 4.32 -15.88
CA THR A 249 25.75 5.09 -16.53
C THR A 249 25.42 5.14 -18.01
N ALA A 250 25.25 6.34 -18.58
CA ALA A 250 25.16 6.49 -20.02
C ALA A 250 26.45 5.93 -20.61
N GLU A 251 26.40 4.76 -21.24
CA GLU A 251 27.51 4.32 -22.09
C GLU A 251 27.67 5.36 -23.20
N LEU A 252 28.81 6.07 -23.15
CA LEU A 252 29.24 7.03 -24.14
C LEU A 252 29.77 6.30 -25.39
#